data_f2e4a8d4a48528490714c782b9ac7143
#
_entry.id   f2e4a8d4a48528490714c782b9ac7143
#
_cell.length_a   1.000
_cell.length_b   1.000
_cell.length_c   1.000
_cell.angle_alpha   90.00
_cell.angle_beta   90.00
_cell.angle_gamma   90.00
#
_symmetry.space_group_name_H-M   'P 1'
#
loop_
_entity.id
_entity.type
_entity.pdbx_description
1 polymer ?
#
loop_
_entity_poly.entity_id
_entity_poly.type
_entity_poly.pdbx_seq_one_letter_code
_entity_poly.pdbx_strand_id
1 'polypeptide(L)' 'MISKKFILLIIFFSSIQLFTNNSFSVDPDEILENKKLEMRARIISKNTRCLVCQNQSIDESNSPLAKDLRKIIRKKLLE' A
#
# COMPACT_ATOMS: atom_id res chain seq x y z
N MET A 1 26.49 -28.80 17.17
CA MET A 1 25.20 -29.38 16.75
C MET A 1 24.07 -28.46 17.20
N ILE A 2 23.20 -28.11 16.27
CA ILE A 2 22.05 -27.27 16.54
C ILE A 2 20.98 -28.14 17.21
N SER A 3 20.52 -27.77 18.42
CA SER A 3 19.49 -28.55 19.13
C SER A 3 18.13 -28.41 18.42
N LYS A 4 17.28 -29.44 18.53
CA LYS A 4 15.93 -29.41 17.95
C LYS A 4 15.13 -28.21 18.44
N LYS A 5 15.34 -27.78 19.68
CA LYS A 5 14.69 -26.57 20.22
C LYS A 5 15.10 -25.31 19.48
N PHE A 6 16.36 -25.22 19.06
CA PHE A 6 16.88 -24.07 18.32
C PHE A 6 16.28 -24.00 16.92
N ILE A 7 16.14 -25.17 16.25
CA ILE A 7 15.51 -25.27 14.95
C ILE A 7 14.04 -24.87 15.02
N LEU A 8 13.32 -25.30 16.05
CA LEU A 8 11.92 -24.91 16.26
C LEU A 8 11.78 -23.41 16.49
N LEU A 9 12.72 -22.80 17.22
CA LEU A 9 12.75 -21.36 17.44
C LEU A 9 12.95 -20.60 16.14
N ILE A 10 13.85 -21.06 15.27
CA ILE A 10 14.10 -20.42 13.98
C ILE A 10 12.87 -20.52 13.08
N ILE A 11 12.21 -21.68 13.04
CA ILE A 11 11.00 -21.89 12.25
C ILE A 11 9.86 -21.01 12.76
N PHE A 12 9.70 -20.91 14.06
CA PHE A 12 8.70 -20.05 14.69
C PHE A 12 8.96 -18.57 14.40
N PHE A 13 10.20 -18.13 14.48
CA PHE A 13 10.60 -16.76 14.21
C PHE A 13 10.43 -16.41 12.71
N SER A 14 10.73 -17.37 11.84
CA SER A 14 10.55 -17.21 10.40
C SER A 14 9.06 -17.11 10.00
N SER A 15 8.18 -17.83 10.69
CA SER A 15 6.75 -17.79 10.37
C SER A 15 6.10 -16.45 10.77
N ILE A 16 6.63 -15.75 11.75
CA ILE A 16 6.13 -14.44 12.16
C ILE A 16 6.33 -13.40 11.07
N GLN A 17 7.36 -13.54 10.25
CA GLN A 17 7.65 -12.58 9.18
C GLN A 17 6.67 -12.65 8.01
N LEU A 18 5.95 -13.76 7.87
CA LEU A 18 4.96 -13.91 6.80
C LEU A 18 3.68 -13.10 7.03
N PHE A 19 3.45 -12.62 8.25
CA PHE A 19 2.25 -11.86 8.59
C PHE A 19 2.41 -10.34 8.45
N THR A 20 3.62 -9.85 8.14
CA THR A 20 3.91 -8.41 8.17
C THR A 20 3.88 -7.73 6.80
N ASN A 21 3.36 -8.40 5.77
CA ASN A 21 3.39 -7.87 4.40
C ASN A 21 2.12 -7.12 4.00
N ASN A 22 1.54 -6.35 4.90
CA ASN A 22 0.44 -5.45 4.56
C ASN A 22 0.97 -4.02 4.42
N SER A 23 1.73 -3.78 3.36
CA SER A 23 2.10 -2.41 3.04
C SER A 23 1.04 -1.78 2.16
N PHE A 24 0.12 -1.05 2.79
CA PHE A 24 -0.81 -0.20 2.06
C PHE A 24 -0.14 1.16 1.84
N SER A 25 0.02 1.54 0.58
CA SER A 25 0.53 2.85 0.22
C SER A 25 -0.50 3.96 0.47
N VAL A 26 -1.78 3.60 0.48
CA VAL A 26 -2.88 4.52 0.73
C VAL A 26 -3.13 4.63 2.24
N ASP A 27 -3.00 5.84 2.78
CA ASP A 27 -3.27 6.10 4.19
C ASP A 27 -4.78 5.98 4.49
N PRO A 28 -5.17 5.52 5.69
CA PRO A 28 -6.60 5.42 6.04
C PRO A 28 -7.35 6.75 5.96
N ASP A 29 -6.68 7.87 6.19
CA ASP A 29 -7.29 9.21 6.11
C ASP A 29 -7.54 9.69 4.67
N GLU A 30 -6.95 9.04 3.68
CA GLU A 30 -7.21 9.32 2.27
C GLU A 30 -8.51 8.68 1.78
N ILE A 31 -8.98 7.62 2.43
CA ILE A 31 -10.09 6.82 1.96
C ILE A 31 -11.40 7.63 2.06
N LEU A 32 -12.14 7.66 0.93
CA LEU A 32 -13.42 8.36 0.87
C LEU A 32 -14.53 7.55 1.54
N GLU A 33 -15.49 8.24 2.16
CA GLU A 33 -16.65 7.59 2.77
C GLU A 33 -17.55 6.93 1.73
N ASN A 34 -17.67 7.51 0.55
CA ASN A 34 -18.45 6.93 -0.54
C ASN A 34 -17.64 5.84 -1.21
N LYS A 35 -18.09 4.60 -1.08
CA LYS A 35 -17.39 3.42 -1.61
C LYS A 35 -17.24 3.44 -3.12
N LYS A 36 -18.23 3.97 -3.84
CA LYS A 36 -18.17 4.06 -5.31
C LYS A 36 -17.08 5.03 -5.76
N LEU A 37 -17.00 6.18 -5.11
CA LEU A 37 -15.97 7.18 -5.41
C LEU A 37 -14.58 6.69 -5.01
N GLU A 38 -14.47 6.00 -3.89
CA GLU A 38 -13.20 5.41 -3.48
C GLU A 38 -12.71 4.36 -4.46
N MET A 39 -13.61 3.51 -4.96
CA MET A 39 -13.27 2.52 -5.97
C MET A 39 -12.79 3.18 -7.27
N ARG A 40 -13.45 4.26 -7.70
CA ARG A 40 -13.01 5.04 -8.85
C ARG A 40 -11.64 5.67 -8.64
N ALA A 41 -11.42 6.24 -7.46
CA ALA A 41 -10.12 6.83 -7.11
C ALA A 41 -9.00 5.78 -7.21
N ARG A 42 -9.25 4.58 -6.73
CA ARG A 42 -8.27 3.50 -6.78
C ARG A 42 -7.99 3.03 -8.20
N ILE A 43 -9.03 2.91 -9.03
CA ILE A 43 -8.87 2.53 -10.43
C ILE A 43 -8.01 3.57 -11.18
N ILE A 44 -8.31 4.84 -10.99
CA ILE A 44 -7.54 5.94 -11.60
C ILE A 44 -6.09 5.90 -11.10
N SER A 45 -5.90 5.73 -9.79
CA SER A 45 -4.57 5.71 -9.17
C SER A 45 -3.73 4.52 -9.64
N LYS A 46 -4.34 3.36 -9.83
CA LYS A 46 -3.64 2.18 -10.35
C LYS A 46 -3.19 2.35 -11.79
N ASN A 47 -3.94 3.11 -12.59
CA ASN A 47 -3.63 3.35 -13.99
C ASN A 47 -2.73 4.55 -14.20
N THR A 48 -2.44 5.33 -13.16
CA THR A 48 -1.57 6.50 -13.23
C THR A 48 -0.20 6.13 -12.67
N ARG A 49 0.83 6.24 -13.50
CA ARG A 49 2.19 5.93 -13.09
C ARG A 49 2.92 7.18 -12.64
N CYS A 50 3.65 7.05 -11.55
CA CYS A 50 4.50 8.12 -11.04
C CYS A 50 5.91 7.97 -11.61
N LEU A 51 6.37 8.98 -12.36
CA LEU A 51 7.70 8.95 -12.97
C LEU A 51 8.82 8.93 -11.93
N VAL A 52 8.58 9.54 -10.78
CA VAL A 52 9.57 9.62 -9.68
C VAL A 52 9.61 8.33 -8.86
N CYS A 53 8.63 7.45 -9.02
CA CYS A 53 8.43 6.27 -8.19
C CYS A 53 8.81 4.97 -8.92
N GLN A 54 9.83 4.98 -9.76
CA GLN A 54 10.30 3.81 -10.52
C GLN A 54 9.20 3.14 -11.34
N ASN A 55 8.35 3.93 -11.98
CA ASN A 55 7.20 3.47 -12.78
C ASN A 55 6.12 2.73 -12.00
N GLN A 56 6.11 2.81 -10.68
CA GLN A 56 5.00 2.29 -9.88
C GLN A 56 3.77 3.16 -10.08
N SER A 57 2.58 2.56 -9.99
CA SER A 57 1.36 3.33 -9.97
C SER A 57 1.31 4.19 -8.70
N ILE A 58 0.59 5.31 -8.76
CA ILE A 58 0.46 6.17 -7.58
C ILE A 58 -0.32 5.49 -6.45
N ASP A 59 -1.12 4.47 -6.77
CA ASP A 59 -1.83 3.68 -5.75
C ASP A 59 -0.86 2.80 -4.93
N GLU A 60 0.23 2.35 -5.54
CA GLU A 60 1.22 1.47 -4.91
C GLU A 60 2.39 2.22 -4.29
N SER A 61 2.65 3.44 -4.73
CA SER A 61 3.83 4.19 -4.31
C SER A 61 3.63 4.91 -2.98
N ASN A 62 4.64 4.87 -2.12
CA ASN A 62 4.67 5.58 -0.84
C ASN A 62 5.32 6.98 -0.95
N SER A 63 5.70 7.42 -2.14
CA SER A 63 6.36 8.72 -2.29
C SER A 63 5.42 9.86 -1.92
N PRO A 64 5.93 11.00 -1.41
CA PRO A 64 5.10 12.17 -1.12
C PRO A 64 4.34 12.68 -2.34
N LEU A 65 4.97 12.64 -3.52
CA LEU A 65 4.33 13.05 -4.76
C LEU A 65 3.14 12.17 -5.10
N ALA A 66 3.29 10.84 -4.97
CA ALA A 66 2.18 9.91 -5.22
C ALA A 66 1.02 10.16 -4.27
N LYS A 67 1.31 10.44 -3.00
CA LYS A 67 0.31 10.76 -1.99
C LYS A 67 -0.47 12.03 -2.38
N ASP A 68 0.23 13.07 -2.81
CA ASP A 68 -0.40 14.31 -3.26
C ASP A 68 -1.30 14.09 -4.47
N LEU A 69 -0.84 13.28 -5.44
CA LEU A 69 -1.64 12.95 -6.61
C LEU A 69 -2.90 12.17 -6.25
N ARG A 70 -2.80 11.23 -5.32
CA ARG A 70 -3.98 10.51 -4.82
C ARG A 70 -4.99 11.44 -4.17
N LYS A 71 -4.53 12.39 -3.38
CA LYS A 71 -5.40 13.39 -2.75
C LYS A 71 -6.10 14.27 -3.77
N ILE A 72 -5.39 14.69 -4.80
CA ILE A 72 -5.97 15.50 -5.88
C ILE A 72 -7.07 14.73 -6.61
N ILE A 73 -6.83 13.47 -6.93
CA ILE A 73 -7.82 12.61 -7.59
C ILE A 73 -9.08 12.51 -6.74
N ARG A 74 -8.95 12.23 -5.45
CA ARG A 74 -10.10 12.10 -4.55
C ARG A 74 -10.86 13.40 -4.39
N LYS A 75 -10.15 14.52 -4.32
CA LYS A 75 -10.77 15.85 -4.26
C LYS A 75 -11.59 16.14 -5.53
N LYS A 76 -11.06 15.82 -6.70
CA LYS A 76 -11.76 16.02 -7.97
C LYS A 76 -13.01 15.18 -8.08
N LEU A 77 -12.99 13.96 -7.57
CA LEU A 77 -14.16 13.08 -7.58
C LEU A 77 -15.28 13.56 -6.66
N LEU A 78 -14.94 14.32 -5.62
CA LEU A 78 -15.93 14.90 -4.69
C LEU A 78 -16.58 16.19 -5.24
N GLU A 79 -15.99 16.80 -6.25
CA GLU A 79 -16.54 18.00 -6.90
C GLU A 79 -17.68 17.61 -7.92
#